data_8d1d45301d7158f7a117908b1f50b26a
#
_entry.id   8d1d45301d7158f7a117908b1f50b26a
#
_cell.length_a   1.000
_cell.length_b   1.000
_cell.length_c   1.000
_cell.angle_alpha   90.00
_cell.angle_beta   90.00
_cell.angle_gamma   90.00
#
_symmetry.space_group_name_H-M   'P 1'
#
loop_
_entity.id
_entity.type
_entity.pdbx_description
1 polymer ?
#
loop_
_entity_poly.entity_id
_entity_poly.type
_entity_poly.pdbx_seq_one_letter_code
_entity_poly.pdbx_strand_id
1 'polypeptide(L)'
;MNERESVKVLQECIDLQNKKSQDYQNPNSNIVQAMHYRRGVDTIHDMIWQKLLRAQSLLESEGDPKFESLEDTYKDLINYASFAVSYIRGQMEGQDTNRDMFNKVKKDDWYYEKNWKYLKNE
;
A
#
# COMPACT_ATOMS: atom_id res chain seq x y z
N MET A 1 20.95 5.81 -20.23
CA MET A 1 20.84 6.58 -18.99
C MET A 1 20.47 5.64 -17.87
N ASN A 2 21.19 5.71 -16.77
CA ASN A 2 20.92 4.82 -15.65
C ASN A 2 19.72 5.28 -14.85
N GLU A 3 18.88 4.34 -14.51
CA GLU A 3 17.73 4.57 -13.66
C GLU A 3 18.20 4.84 -12.24
N ARG A 4 17.52 5.76 -11.54
CA ARG A 4 17.84 6.05 -10.14
C ARG A 4 17.55 4.81 -9.29
N GLU A 5 18.38 4.62 -8.26
CA GLU A 5 18.21 3.47 -7.37
C GLU A 5 16.83 3.42 -6.71
N SER A 6 16.31 4.58 -6.31
CA SER A 6 14.98 4.64 -5.70
C SER A 6 13.87 4.17 -6.65
N VAL A 7 14.03 4.40 -7.95
CA VAL A 7 13.07 3.91 -8.96
C VAL A 7 13.14 2.40 -9.09
N LYS A 8 14.36 1.85 -9.03
CA LYS A 8 14.54 0.39 -9.03
C LYS A 8 13.85 -0.25 -7.81
N VAL A 9 13.96 0.40 -6.64
CA VAL A 9 13.28 -0.07 -5.43
C VAL A 9 11.77 -0.09 -5.63
N LEU A 10 11.20 0.95 -6.25
CA LEU A 10 9.76 0.97 -6.54
C LEU A 10 9.38 -0.19 -7.46
N GLN A 11 10.21 -0.51 -8.44
CA GLN A 11 9.96 -1.66 -9.31
C GLN A 11 9.99 -2.97 -8.53
N GLU A 12 10.92 -3.12 -7.60
CA GLU A 12 10.98 -4.29 -6.72
C GLU A 12 9.72 -4.40 -5.86
N CYS A 13 9.18 -3.26 -5.41
CA CYS A 13 7.93 -3.25 -4.65
C CYS A 13 6.74 -3.70 -5.52
N ILE A 14 6.70 -3.29 -6.78
CA ILE A 14 5.68 -3.76 -7.74
C ILE A 14 5.77 -5.27 -7.89
N ASP A 15 6.96 -5.80 -8.10
CA ASP A 15 7.17 -7.25 -8.27
C ASP A 15 6.72 -8.01 -7.03
N LEU A 16 7.02 -7.46 -5.84
CA LEU A 16 6.61 -8.06 -4.57
C LEU A 16 5.09 -8.07 -4.42
N GLN A 17 4.39 -6.97 -4.79
CA GLN A 17 2.93 -6.93 -4.79
C GLN A 17 2.34 -8.00 -5.70
N ASN A 18 2.87 -8.10 -6.91
CA ASN A 18 2.37 -9.08 -7.89
C ASN A 18 2.56 -10.51 -7.39
N LYS A 19 3.69 -10.78 -6.75
CA LYS A 19 3.96 -12.09 -6.16
C LYS A 19 3.00 -12.43 -5.03
N LYS A 20 2.68 -11.45 -4.19
CA LYS A 20 1.80 -11.64 -3.03
C LYS A 20 0.32 -11.53 -3.39
N SER A 21 -0.01 -11.12 -4.60
CA SER A 21 -1.42 -10.90 -5.00
C SER A 21 -2.27 -12.15 -4.87
N GLN A 22 -1.67 -13.33 -5.01
CA GLN A 22 -2.38 -14.60 -4.87
C GLN A 22 -2.91 -14.81 -3.46
N ASP A 23 -2.29 -14.23 -2.45
CA ASP A 23 -2.74 -14.31 -1.07
C ASP A 23 -4.00 -13.47 -0.83
N TYR A 24 -4.16 -12.39 -1.60
CA TYR A 24 -5.32 -11.49 -1.48
C TYR A 24 -6.44 -11.87 -2.44
N GLN A 25 -6.11 -12.57 -3.52
CA GLN A 25 -7.04 -12.85 -4.63
C GLN A 25 -6.99 -14.30 -5.00
N ASN A 26 -7.18 -15.17 -4.04
CA ASN A 26 -7.24 -16.59 -4.28
C ASN A 26 -8.43 -16.90 -5.21
N PRO A 27 -8.21 -17.45 -6.42
CA PRO A 27 -9.31 -17.74 -7.33
C PRO A 27 -10.30 -18.78 -6.79
N ASN A 28 -9.91 -19.54 -5.77
CA ASN A 28 -10.77 -20.53 -5.13
C ASN A 28 -11.52 -19.96 -3.92
N SER A 29 -11.48 -18.65 -3.72
CA SER A 29 -12.12 -17.99 -2.58
C SER A 29 -12.85 -16.75 -3.05
N ASN A 30 -13.89 -16.37 -2.33
CA ASN A 30 -14.60 -15.12 -2.57
C ASN A 30 -13.99 -13.95 -1.77
N ILE A 31 -12.89 -14.18 -1.07
CA ILE A 31 -12.22 -13.14 -0.32
C ILE A 31 -11.36 -12.31 -1.28
N VAL A 32 -11.60 -11.00 -1.27
CA VAL A 32 -10.87 -10.03 -2.08
C VAL A 32 -10.09 -9.08 -1.19
N GLN A 33 -9.14 -8.36 -1.76
CA GLN A 33 -8.19 -7.56 -0.99
C GLN A 33 -8.87 -6.61 0.00
N ALA A 34 -9.90 -5.88 -0.42
CA ALA A 34 -10.54 -4.88 0.42
C ALA A 34 -11.13 -5.47 1.71
N MET A 35 -11.47 -6.75 1.71
CA MET A 35 -12.00 -7.42 2.90
C MET A 35 -10.99 -7.52 4.03
N HIS A 36 -9.70 -7.45 3.73
CA HIS A 36 -8.64 -7.47 4.75
C HIS A 36 -8.59 -6.19 5.57
N TYR A 37 -9.24 -5.13 5.10
CA TYR A 37 -9.19 -3.81 5.73
C TYR A 37 -10.58 -3.42 6.23
N ARG A 38 -10.97 -4.02 7.38
CA ARG A 38 -12.32 -3.86 7.91
C ARG A 38 -12.73 -2.42 8.16
N ARG A 39 -11.77 -1.58 8.51
CA ARG A 39 -11.99 -0.16 8.75
C ARG A 39 -11.42 0.71 7.63
N GLY A 40 -11.19 0.10 6.47
CA GLY A 40 -10.69 0.82 5.31
C GLY A 40 -9.31 1.42 5.53
N VAL A 41 -9.17 2.69 5.20
CA VAL A 41 -7.88 3.40 5.34
C VAL A 41 -7.36 3.37 6.77
N ASP A 42 -8.25 3.40 7.77
CA ASP A 42 -7.81 3.36 9.17
C ASP A 42 -7.08 2.05 9.47
N THR A 43 -7.58 0.92 8.95
CA THR A 43 -6.90 -0.36 9.12
C THR A 43 -5.53 -0.35 8.43
N ILE A 44 -5.47 0.15 7.20
CA ILE A 44 -4.21 0.24 6.46
C ILE A 44 -3.23 1.15 7.19
N HIS A 45 -3.73 2.26 7.71
CA HIS A 45 -2.90 3.20 8.48
C HIS A 45 -2.30 2.54 9.73
N ASP A 46 -3.10 1.73 10.43
CA ASP A 46 -2.61 0.98 11.58
C ASP A 46 -1.50 0.00 11.17
N MET A 47 -1.63 -0.63 10.02
CA MET A 47 -0.61 -1.54 9.50
C MET A 47 0.68 -0.77 9.16
N ILE A 48 0.56 0.41 8.58
CA ILE A 48 1.70 1.30 8.32
C ILE A 48 2.39 1.66 9.63
N TRP A 49 1.61 2.01 10.65
CA TRP A 49 2.12 2.34 11.97
C TRP A 49 2.93 1.18 12.56
N GLN A 50 2.40 -0.04 12.49
CA GLN A 50 3.10 -1.22 12.99
C GLN A 50 4.43 -1.44 12.27
N LYS A 51 4.46 -1.27 10.95
CA LYS A 51 5.70 -1.40 10.17
C LYS A 51 6.70 -0.31 10.53
N LEU A 52 6.22 0.90 10.78
CA LEU A 52 7.08 2.00 11.21
C LEU A 52 7.73 1.70 12.56
N LEU A 53 6.95 1.17 13.51
CA LEU A 53 7.48 0.77 14.83
C LEU A 53 8.50 -0.36 14.68
N ARG A 54 8.25 -1.32 13.78
CA ARG A 54 9.20 -2.37 13.49
C ARG A 54 10.52 -1.80 12.94
N ALA A 55 10.44 -0.87 12.00
CA ALA A 55 11.64 -0.20 11.46
C ALA A 55 12.40 0.52 12.57
N GLN A 56 11.69 1.23 13.42
CA GLN A 56 12.29 1.93 14.55
C GLN A 56 13.01 0.97 15.49
N SER A 57 12.38 -0.14 15.82
CA SER A 57 12.97 -1.16 16.67
C SER A 57 14.25 -1.74 16.04
N LEU A 58 14.25 -1.96 14.73
CA LEU A 58 15.42 -2.47 14.03
C LEU A 58 16.55 -1.44 14.02
N LEU A 59 16.24 -0.15 13.88
CA LEU A 59 17.22 0.91 13.91
C LEU A 59 17.88 1.07 15.29
N GLU A 60 17.12 0.80 16.35
CA GLU A 60 17.59 0.91 17.72
C GLU A 60 18.28 -0.37 18.21
N SER A 61 18.26 -1.42 17.42
CA SER A 61 18.83 -2.71 17.78
C SER A 61 20.33 -2.64 17.98
N GLU A 62 20.83 -3.22 19.06
CA GLU A 62 22.26 -3.33 19.31
C GLU A 62 22.81 -4.58 18.60
N GLY A 63 24.09 -4.56 18.23
CA GLY A 63 24.75 -5.67 17.58
C GLY A 63 24.79 -5.51 16.07
N ASP A 64 24.80 -6.64 15.36
CA ASP A 64 24.93 -6.63 13.91
C ASP A 64 23.72 -5.97 13.26
N PRO A 65 23.94 -5.10 12.27
CA PRO A 65 22.85 -4.46 11.56
C PRO A 65 21.92 -5.47 10.89
N LYS A 66 20.63 -5.24 11.00
CA LYS A 66 19.60 -6.06 10.38
C LYS A 66 19.12 -5.39 9.07
N PHE A 67 20.06 -5.12 8.18
CA PHE A 67 19.78 -4.36 6.97
C PHE A 67 18.72 -5.02 6.08
N GLU A 68 18.76 -6.34 5.94
CA GLU A 68 17.78 -7.06 5.13
C GLU A 68 16.36 -6.90 5.70
N SER A 69 16.21 -7.09 7.02
CA SER A 69 14.91 -6.92 7.67
C SER A 69 14.42 -5.48 7.61
N LEU A 70 15.33 -4.52 7.75
CA LEU A 70 14.99 -3.10 7.66
C LEU A 70 14.55 -2.73 6.24
N GLU A 71 15.27 -3.21 5.24
CA GLU A 71 14.92 -2.98 3.84
C GLU A 71 13.55 -3.57 3.51
N ASP A 72 13.31 -4.82 3.92
CA ASP A 72 12.01 -5.47 3.70
C ASP A 72 10.88 -4.71 4.37
N THR A 73 11.12 -4.19 5.57
CA THR A 73 10.11 -3.42 6.31
C THR A 73 9.76 -2.14 5.56
N TYR A 74 10.74 -1.42 5.03
CA TYR A 74 10.48 -0.22 4.25
C TYR A 74 9.77 -0.52 2.93
N LYS A 75 10.10 -1.64 2.27
CA LYS A 75 9.38 -2.05 1.07
C LYS A 75 7.91 -2.36 1.39
N ASP A 76 7.65 -3.00 2.53
CA ASP A 76 6.27 -3.23 2.98
C ASP A 76 5.56 -1.90 3.21
N LEU A 77 6.24 -0.91 3.80
CA LEU A 77 5.66 0.42 4.01
C LEU A 77 5.26 1.07 2.68
N ILE A 78 6.12 0.97 1.68
CA ILE A 78 5.81 1.50 0.34
C ILE A 78 4.54 0.84 -0.20
N ASN A 79 4.44 -0.47 -0.09
CA ASN A 79 3.29 -1.20 -0.61
C ASN A 79 2.00 -0.88 0.17
N TYR A 80 2.07 -0.82 1.49
CA TYR A 80 0.89 -0.43 2.29
C TYR A 80 0.46 1.01 1.99
N ALA A 81 1.40 1.92 1.76
CA ALA A 81 1.07 3.28 1.37
C ALA A 81 0.35 3.29 0.01
N SER A 82 0.78 2.46 -0.94
CA SER A 82 0.09 2.34 -2.23
C SER A 82 -1.34 1.80 -2.06
N PHE A 83 -1.53 0.86 -1.14
CA PHE A 83 -2.87 0.33 -0.83
C PHE A 83 -3.76 1.42 -0.23
N ALA A 84 -3.21 2.24 0.65
CA ALA A 84 -3.96 3.36 1.22
C ALA A 84 -4.43 4.32 0.13
N VAL A 85 -3.56 4.65 -0.81
CA VAL A 85 -3.91 5.53 -1.92
C VAL A 85 -5.00 4.90 -2.80
N SER A 86 -4.86 3.62 -3.15
CA SER A 86 -5.87 2.94 -3.97
C SER A 86 -7.22 2.88 -3.27
N TYR A 87 -7.22 2.67 -1.95
CA TYR A 87 -8.46 2.65 -1.17
C TYR A 87 -9.13 4.03 -1.15
N ILE A 88 -8.35 5.08 -0.92
CA ILE A 88 -8.87 6.46 -0.93
C ILE A 88 -9.51 6.79 -2.28
N ARG A 89 -8.94 6.28 -3.37
CA ARG A 89 -9.47 6.47 -4.72
C ARG A 89 -10.72 5.65 -4.98
N GLY A 90 -11.09 4.74 -4.08
CA GLY A 90 -12.22 3.85 -4.28
C GLY A 90 -11.97 2.77 -5.34
N GLN A 91 -10.72 2.45 -5.63
CA GLN A 91 -10.32 1.56 -6.73
C GLN A 91 -9.64 0.28 -6.27
N MET A 92 -9.61 0.03 -4.97
CA MET A 92 -9.05 -1.23 -4.48
C MET A 92 -9.97 -2.40 -4.87
N GLU A 93 -9.38 -3.53 -5.21
CA GLU A 93 -10.15 -4.70 -5.61
C GLU A 93 -11.08 -5.16 -4.51
N GLY A 94 -12.34 -5.36 -4.90
CA GLY A 94 -13.39 -5.77 -3.98
C GLY A 94 -13.95 -4.66 -3.11
N GLN A 95 -13.51 -3.44 -3.32
CA GLN A 95 -13.98 -2.31 -2.55
C GLN A 95 -15.39 -1.91 -2.99
N ASP A 96 -16.28 -1.74 -2.01
CA ASP A 96 -17.62 -1.22 -2.22
C ASP A 96 -17.71 0.17 -1.59
N THR A 97 -17.60 1.20 -2.43
CA THR A 97 -17.59 2.59 -1.95
C THR A 97 -18.91 3.00 -1.29
N ASN A 98 -20.00 2.30 -1.60
CA ASN A 98 -21.30 2.56 -0.99
C ASN A 98 -21.38 2.04 0.44
N ARG A 99 -20.46 1.18 0.83
CA ARG A 99 -20.39 0.59 2.17
C ARG A 99 -19.22 1.12 2.99
N ASP A 100 -18.57 2.17 2.54
CA ASP A 100 -17.48 2.78 3.29
C ASP A 100 -18.08 3.53 4.49
N MET A 101 -18.15 2.83 5.60
CA MET A 101 -18.75 3.35 6.83
C MET A 101 -17.93 4.46 7.48
N PHE A 102 -16.66 4.62 7.07
CA PHE A 102 -15.79 5.66 7.60
C PHE A 102 -15.71 6.88 6.69
N ASN A 103 -16.37 6.82 5.56
CA ASN A 103 -16.52 7.95 4.62
C ASN A 103 -15.16 8.57 4.22
N LYS A 104 -14.16 7.74 3.98
CA LYS A 104 -12.81 8.18 3.63
C LYS A 104 -12.45 7.94 2.17
N VAL A 105 -13.44 7.61 1.35
CA VAL A 105 -13.24 7.33 -0.06
C VAL A 105 -13.64 8.55 -0.88
N LYS A 106 -12.83 8.89 -1.87
CA LYS A 106 -13.18 9.94 -2.84
C LYS A 106 -14.29 9.42 -3.73
N LYS A 107 -15.47 10.02 -3.65
CA LYS A 107 -16.65 9.54 -4.38
C LYS A 107 -17.05 10.42 -5.54
N ASP A 108 -16.52 11.62 -5.63
CA ASP A 108 -16.85 12.53 -6.73
C ASP A 108 -15.73 12.58 -7.75
N ASP A 109 -16.12 12.75 -9.00
CA ASP A 109 -15.18 12.80 -10.12
C ASP A 109 -14.41 14.12 -10.16
N TRP A 110 -14.91 15.15 -9.44
CA TRP A 110 -14.29 16.47 -9.42
C TRP A 110 -12.82 16.42 -9.00
N TYR A 111 -12.52 15.63 -7.96
CA TYR A 111 -11.15 15.51 -7.47
C TYR A 111 -10.22 14.98 -8.57
N TYR A 112 -10.67 13.96 -9.30
CA TYR A 112 -9.85 13.37 -10.35
C TYR A 112 -9.74 14.28 -11.55
N GLU A 113 -10.79 14.95 -11.94
CA GLU A 113 -10.76 15.91 -13.04
C GLU A 113 -9.76 17.02 -12.76
N LYS A 114 -9.76 17.56 -11.54
CA LYS A 114 -8.89 18.65 -11.15
C LYS A 114 -7.42 18.24 -11.09
N ASN A 115 -7.15 17.01 -10.66
CA ASN A 115 -5.80 16.53 -10.39
C ASN A 115 -5.28 15.57 -11.46
N TRP A 116 -6.10 15.24 -12.44
CA TRP A 116 -5.79 14.23 -13.45
C TRP A 116 -4.49 14.50 -14.20
N LYS A 117 -4.23 15.75 -14.53
CA LYS A 117 -3.02 16.10 -15.26
C LYS A 117 -1.74 15.77 -14.48
N TYR A 118 -1.79 15.83 -13.15
CA TYR A 118 -0.65 15.45 -12.31
C TYR A 118 -0.48 13.94 -12.25
N LEU A 119 -1.58 13.22 -12.33
CA LEU A 119 -1.57 11.75 -12.29
C LEU A 119 -1.19 11.16 -13.65
N LYS A 120 -1.41 11.86 -14.71
CA LYS A 120 -1.26 11.40 -16.08
C LYS A 120 0.07 11.77 -16.71
N ASN A 121 0.69 12.86 -16.30
CA ASN A 121 1.95 13.36 -16.84
C ASN A 121 3.12 12.77 -16.07
N GLU A 122 3.61 11.68 -16.54
CA GLU A 122 4.75 11.01 -15.92
C GLU A 122 5.93 10.95 -16.87
#